data_258633c94d9b57b3698b733bb0dc71c0
#
_entry.id   258633c94d9b57b3698b733bb0dc71c0
#
_cell.length_a   1.000
_cell.length_b   1.000
_cell.length_c   1.000
_cell.angle_alpha   90.00
_cell.angle_beta   90.00
_cell.angle_gamma   90.00
#
_symmetry.space_group_name_H-M   'P 1'
#
loop_
_entity.id
_entity.type
_entity.pdbx_description
1 polymer ?
#
loop_
_entity_poly.entity_id
_entity_poly.type
_entity_poly.pdbx_seq_one_letter_code
_entity_poly.pdbx_strand_id
1 'polypeptide(L)'
;MARLIECIPNFSCSKEKDEATYNELVKTAQSVPGCTLFDAQTDGNHNRCVFTLIGSPEAIEEVAFQLTKVATERIDMNKHHGEHKRMGATDVIPFVPQMDVTVEEAVEMSKRVAQRIWDELKVPSFLYEDSATRPERRNLATCRKGEFEGMPEKLLQPEWAPDYGERKIHPTAGITAIGARMPLVAFNCNLETSDVEVAKKIAKVIRGSSGGFRSCKAMGFMLEDRGIAQVSMNMVNYVDTPLYVTYEMIKALAERYGTRVIESEIVGLTPAKALIDCAEFYLKAKDFDCKNQVMEYHLIDME
;
A
#
# COMPACT_ATOMS: atom_id res chain seq x y z
N MET A 1 -10.88 11.37 -20.30
CA MET A 1 -10.39 10.08 -19.76
C MET A 1 -10.95 9.87 -18.38
N ALA A 2 -11.33 8.63 -18.06
CA ALA A 2 -11.80 8.29 -16.72
C ALA A 2 -10.72 8.62 -15.68
N ARG A 3 -11.10 9.31 -14.60
CA ARG A 3 -10.19 9.61 -13.49
C ARG A 3 -10.35 8.51 -12.45
N LEU A 4 -9.30 7.73 -12.21
CA LEU A 4 -9.33 6.58 -11.33
C LEU A 4 -8.27 6.69 -10.22
N ILE A 5 -8.70 6.39 -9.02
CA ILE A 5 -7.85 6.26 -7.85
C ILE A 5 -8.17 4.97 -7.13
N GLU A 6 -7.15 4.33 -6.60
CA GLU A 6 -7.26 3.16 -5.74
C GLU A 6 -7.19 3.56 -4.28
N CYS A 7 -7.96 2.90 -3.43
CA CYS A 7 -7.87 3.00 -1.99
C CYS A 7 -7.75 1.62 -1.37
N ILE A 8 -6.80 1.44 -0.44
CA ILE A 8 -6.50 0.11 0.14
C ILE A 8 -6.61 0.19 1.67
N PRO A 9 -7.80 0.45 2.23
CA PRO A 9 -7.97 0.56 3.67
C PRO A 9 -7.75 -0.78 4.36
N ASN A 10 -7.15 -0.71 5.56
CA ASN A 10 -6.95 -1.86 6.43
C ASN A 10 -7.78 -1.69 7.70
N PHE A 11 -8.51 -2.73 8.09
CA PHE A 11 -9.34 -2.74 9.28
C PHE A 11 -8.91 -3.81 10.27
N SER A 12 -9.01 -3.49 11.55
CA SER A 12 -8.67 -4.38 12.66
C SER A 12 -9.82 -5.35 12.96
N CYS A 13 -10.25 -6.11 11.97
CA CYS A 13 -11.17 -7.24 12.09
C CYS A 13 -10.88 -8.26 11.00
N SER A 14 -11.25 -9.50 11.24
CA SER A 14 -11.21 -10.55 10.23
C SER A 14 -12.54 -11.28 10.14
N LYS A 15 -12.84 -11.86 8.97
CA LYS A 15 -14.05 -12.66 8.77
C LYS A 15 -14.14 -13.82 9.74
N GLU A 16 -13.00 -14.43 10.07
CA GLU A 16 -12.88 -15.58 10.94
C GLU A 16 -13.20 -15.28 12.40
N LYS A 17 -13.00 -14.01 12.85
CA LYS A 17 -13.25 -13.60 14.23
C LYS A 17 -14.50 -12.76 14.42
N ASP A 18 -14.87 -11.97 13.41
CA ASP A 18 -16.09 -11.15 13.42
C ASP A 18 -16.68 -11.05 12.01
N GLU A 19 -17.36 -12.11 11.59
CA GLU A 19 -17.99 -12.19 10.27
C GLU A 19 -19.06 -11.11 10.06
N ALA A 20 -19.78 -10.72 11.11
CA ALA A 20 -20.84 -9.72 11.01
C ALA A 20 -20.27 -8.33 10.66
N THR A 21 -19.19 -7.92 11.32
CA THR A 21 -18.51 -6.65 11.02
C THR A 21 -17.84 -6.71 9.64
N TYR A 22 -17.16 -7.81 9.30
CA TYR A 22 -16.56 -7.99 7.98
C TYR A 22 -17.60 -7.88 6.86
N ASN A 23 -18.73 -8.57 6.97
CA ASN A 23 -19.80 -8.53 5.97
C ASN A 23 -20.44 -7.14 5.85
N GLU A 24 -20.58 -6.39 6.94
CA GLU A 24 -21.06 -5.00 6.89
C GLU A 24 -20.07 -4.07 6.18
N LEU A 25 -18.75 -4.24 6.41
CA LEU A 25 -17.72 -3.51 5.66
C LEU A 25 -17.79 -3.84 4.16
N VAL A 26 -17.90 -5.11 3.78
CA VAL A 26 -18.04 -5.51 2.36
C VAL A 26 -19.29 -4.90 1.73
N LYS A 27 -20.43 -4.97 2.40
CA LYS A 27 -21.69 -4.38 1.94
C LYS A 27 -21.56 -2.86 1.76
N THR A 28 -20.93 -2.19 2.71
CA THR A 28 -20.68 -0.74 2.64
C THR A 28 -19.78 -0.39 1.46
N ALA A 29 -18.70 -1.15 1.24
CA ALA A 29 -17.81 -0.96 0.10
C ALA A 29 -18.53 -1.06 -1.25
N GLN A 30 -19.49 -1.98 -1.35
CA GLN A 30 -20.28 -2.21 -2.57
C GLN A 30 -21.47 -1.26 -2.74
N SER A 31 -21.81 -0.47 -1.74
CA SER A 31 -22.99 0.40 -1.76
C SER A 31 -22.74 1.78 -2.36
N VAL A 32 -21.48 2.20 -2.51
CA VAL A 32 -21.13 3.54 -3.01
C VAL A 32 -21.04 3.52 -4.53
N PRO A 33 -21.92 4.25 -5.24
CA PRO A 33 -21.86 4.33 -6.70
C PRO A 33 -20.54 4.93 -7.19
N GLY A 34 -19.99 4.42 -8.27
CA GLY A 34 -18.72 4.88 -8.85
C GLY A 34 -17.47 4.32 -8.15
N CYS A 35 -17.66 3.42 -7.18
CA CYS A 35 -16.60 2.64 -6.54
C CYS A 35 -16.82 1.14 -6.78
N THR A 36 -15.76 0.42 -7.09
CA THR A 36 -15.75 -1.04 -7.21
C THR A 36 -14.84 -1.65 -6.15
N LEU A 37 -15.35 -2.62 -5.40
CA LEU A 37 -14.55 -3.46 -4.52
C LEU A 37 -13.93 -4.59 -5.35
N PHE A 38 -12.62 -4.50 -5.61
CA PHE A 38 -11.88 -5.51 -6.39
C PHE A 38 -11.47 -6.71 -5.56
N ASP A 39 -11.09 -6.48 -4.30
CA ASP A 39 -10.61 -7.53 -3.42
C ASP A 39 -10.91 -7.20 -1.95
N ALA A 40 -11.14 -8.23 -1.15
CA ALA A 40 -11.42 -8.14 0.28
C ALA A 40 -10.74 -9.30 1.01
N GLN A 41 -9.43 -9.15 1.24
CA GLN A 41 -8.62 -10.15 1.91
C GLN A 41 -8.85 -10.12 3.41
N THR A 42 -8.83 -11.30 4.04
CA THR A 42 -9.00 -11.46 5.48
C THR A 42 -7.96 -12.44 6.04
N ASP A 43 -7.51 -12.20 7.26
CA ASP A 43 -6.53 -13.05 7.96
C ASP A 43 -6.87 -13.12 9.45
N GLY A 44 -7.32 -14.29 9.88
CA GLY A 44 -7.73 -14.56 11.27
C GLY A 44 -6.59 -14.53 12.28
N ASN A 45 -5.34 -14.87 11.89
CA ASN A 45 -4.18 -14.82 12.79
C ASN A 45 -3.79 -13.37 13.05
N HIS A 46 -3.74 -12.58 12.00
CA HIS A 46 -3.48 -11.14 12.10
C HIS A 46 -4.69 -10.36 12.63
N ASN A 47 -5.89 -10.95 12.60
CA ASN A 47 -7.17 -10.31 12.89
C ASN A 47 -7.32 -9.00 12.13
N ARG A 48 -7.17 -9.08 10.81
CA ARG A 48 -7.12 -7.96 9.89
C ARG A 48 -7.84 -8.29 8.59
N CYS A 49 -8.50 -7.30 8.00
CA CYS A 49 -8.88 -7.35 6.60
C CYS A 49 -8.30 -6.15 5.83
N VAL A 50 -8.09 -6.36 4.54
CA VAL A 50 -7.55 -5.38 3.60
C VAL A 50 -8.47 -5.36 2.39
N PHE A 51 -9.03 -4.21 2.08
CA PHE A 51 -9.87 -4.02 0.92
C PHE A 51 -9.10 -3.30 -0.18
N THR A 52 -9.34 -3.68 -1.44
CA THR A 52 -8.84 -2.98 -2.61
C THR A 52 -10.04 -2.38 -3.35
N LEU A 53 -10.11 -1.07 -3.36
CA LEU A 53 -11.19 -0.27 -3.93
C LEU A 53 -10.65 0.57 -5.08
N ILE A 54 -11.36 0.63 -6.20
CA ILE A 54 -11.02 1.51 -7.32
C ILE A 54 -12.28 2.25 -7.77
N GLY A 55 -12.16 3.54 -8.04
CA GLY A 55 -13.28 4.37 -8.48
C GLY A 55 -12.88 5.79 -8.78
N SER A 56 -13.90 6.64 -9.01
CA SER A 56 -13.67 8.08 -9.14
C SER A 56 -13.16 8.67 -7.83
N PRO A 57 -12.41 9.79 -7.86
CA PRO A 57 -11.95 10.47 -6.66
C PRO A 57 -13.05 10.70 -5.62
N GLU A 58 -14.21 11.17 -6.06
CA GLU A 58 -15.36 11.49 -5.20
C GLU A 58 -15.96 10.23 -4.56
N ALA A 59 -16.12 9.17 -5.33
CA ALA A 59 -16.63 7.89 -4.83
C ALA A 59 -15.67 7.25 -3.82
N ILE A 60 -14.37 7.36 -4.06
CA ILE A 60 -13.34 6.83 -3.17
C ILE A 60 -13.25 7.62 -1.86
N GLU A 61 -13.39 8.94 -1.88
CA GLU A 61 -13.49 9.74 -0.65
C GLU A 61 -14.71 9.31 0.18
N GLU A 62 -15.86 9.14 -0.47
CA GLU A 62 -17.09 8.74 0.22
C GLU A 62 -16.98 7.33 0.81
N VAL A 63 -16.52 6.33 0.04
CA VAL A 63 -16.42 4.96 0.54
C VAL A 63 -15.39 4.84 1.66
N ALA A 64 -14.27 5.54 1.59
CA ALA A 64 -13.25 5.55 2.65
C ALA A 64 -13.81 6.08 3.97
N PHE A 65 -14.64 7.14 3.90
CA PHE A 65 -15.32 7.68 5.07
C PHE A 65 -16.38 6.71 5.61
N GLN A 66 -17.26 6.15 4.76
CA GLN A 66 -18.31 5.24 5.19
C GLN A 66 -17.76 3.96 5.83
N LEU A 67 -16.69 3.39 5.27
CA LEU A 67 -16.01 2.23 5.83
C LEU A 67 -15.39 2.56 7.20
N THR A 68 -14.78 3.73 7.33
CA THR A 68 -14.22 4.19 8.62
C THR A 68 -15.31 4.39 9.66
N LYS A 69 -16.50 4.88 9.27
CA LYS A 69 -17.66 5.01 10.16
C LYS A 69 -18.09 3.64 10.67
N VAL A 70 -18.29 2.66 9.78
CA VAL A 70 -18.65 1.28 10.17
C VAL A 70 -17.60 0.68 11.11
N ALA A 71 -16.32 0.83 10.78
CA ALA A 71 -15.23 0.33 11.64
C ALA A 71 -15.23 1.00 13.02
N THR A 72 -15.46 2.31 13.10
CA THR A 72 -15.51 3.07 14.35
C THR A 72 -16.68 2.62 15.24
N GLU A 73 -17.83 2.31 14.64
CA GLU A 73 -19.03 1.89 15.35
C GLU A 73 -18.97 0.44 15.84
N ARG A 74 -18.26 -0.45 15.11
CA ARG A 74 -18.32 -1.90 15.34
C ARG A 74 -17.07 -2.51 15.93
N ILE A 75 -15.89 -1.89 15.74
CA ILE A 75 -14.62 -2.46 16.19
C ILE A 75 -14.17 -1.77 17.48
N ASP A 76 -14.05 -2.56 18.54
CA ASP A 76 -13.52 -2.10 19.83
C ASP A 76 -12.07 -2.57 19.98
N MET A 77 -11.12 -1.64 19.81
CA MET A 77 -9.69 -1.91 19.88
C MET A 77 -9.24 -2.40 21.28
N ASN A 78 -10.01 -2.11 22.34
CA ASN A 78 -9.71 -2.62 23.68
C ASN A 78 -9.92 -4.15 23.80
N LYS A 79 -10.69 -4.74 22.88
CA LYS A 79 -10.96 -6.18 22.80
C LYS A 79 -10.22 -6.87 21.66
N HIS A 80 -9.57 -6.08 20.79
CA HIS A 80 -8.91 -6.60 19.61
C HIS A 80 -7.58 -7.28 19.96
N HIS A 81 -7.41 -8.53 19.48
CA HIS A 81 -6.17 -9.30 19.57
C HIS A 81 -5.83 -9.88 18.17
N GLY A 82 -4.59 -9.69 17.73
CA GLY A 82 -4.04 -10.19 16.49
C GLY A 82 -2.54 -9.93 16.40
N GLU A 83 -1.83 -10.67 15.54
CA GLU A 83 -0.38 -10.52 15.38
C GLU A 83 0.01 -9.28 14.57
N HIS A 84 -0.94 -8.67 13.86
CA HIS A 84 -0.68 -7.48 13.06
C HIS A 84 -0.54 -6.22 13.93
N LYS A 85 0.52 -5.46 13.66
CA LYS A 85 0.71 -4.13 14.27
C LYS A 85 -0.36 -3.17 13.79
N ARG A 86 -1.15 -2.64 14.70
CA ARG A 86 -2.29 -1.78 14.42
C ARG A 86 -2.40 -0.66 15.46
N MET A 87 -3.01 0.45 15.08
CA MET A 87 -3.22 1.59 15.97
C MET A 87 -4.68 2.05 16.02
N GLY A 88 -5.55 1.49 15.20
CA GLY A 88 -6.97 1.82 15.21
C GLY A 88 -7.85 0.80 14.50
N ALA A 89 -9.17 0.96 14.67
CA ALA A 89 -10.21 0.15 14.03
C ALA A 89 -10.08 0.22 12.50
N THR A 90 -9.95 1.43 11.95
CA THR A 90 -9.36 1.69 10.63
C THR A 90 -7.90 2.05 10.86
N ASP A 91 -7.00 1.11 10.57
CA ASP A 91 -5.58 1.27 10.86
C ASP A 91 -4.90 2.22 9.86
N VAL A 92 -5.20 2.05 8.57
CA VAL A 92 -4.63 2.90 7.51
C VAL A 92 -5.59 3.06 6.32
N ILE A 93 -5.58 4.25 5.73
CA ILE A 93 -6.33 4.60 4.50
C ILE A 93 -5.34 5.18 3.49
N PRO A 94 -4.77 4.37 2.59
CA PRO A 94 -3.91 4.85 1.50
C PRO A 94 -4.74 5.22 0.27
N PHE A 95 -4.50 6.42 -0.27
CA PHE A 95 -4.97 6.86 -1.58
C PHE A 95 -3.84 6.69 -2.59
N VAL A 96 -4.09 5.95 -3.66
CA VAL A 96 -3.08 5.53 -4.64
C VAL A 96 -3.51 5.97 -6.03
N PRO A 97 -2.91 7.05 -6.59
CA PRO A 97 -3.27 7.53 -7.93
C PRO A 97 -3.05 6.43 -8.98
N GLN A 98 -4.02 6.25 -9.87
CA GLN A 98 -3.94 5.25 -10.95
C GLN A 98 -4.01 5.90 -12.34
N MET A 99 -5.12 6.54 -12.70
CA MET A 99 -5.33 7.13 -14.02
C MET A 99 -5.83 8.56 -13.91
N ASP A 100 -5.14 9.48 -14.58
CA ASP A 100 -5.45 10.93 -14.65
C ASP A 100 -5.78 11.57 -13.27
N VAL A 101 -5.15 11.04 -12.23
CA VAL A 101 -5.12 11.59 -10.86
C VAL A 101 -3.66 11.73 -10.45
N THR A 102 -3.28 12.90 -9.95
CA THR A 102 -1.91 13.16 -9.48
C THR A 102 -1.72 12.78 -8.02
N VAL A 103 -0.46 12.68 -7.58
CA VAL A 103 -0.14 12.46 -6.17
C VAL A 103 -0.62 13.63 -5.32
N GLU A 104 -0.48 14.86 -5.82
CA GLU A 104 -0.92 16.07 -5.15
C GLU A 104 -2.44 16.10 -4.92
N GLU A 105 -3.21 15.66 -5.93
CA GLU A 105 -4.66 15.50 -5.77
C GLU A 105 -5.01 14.45 -4.72
N ALA A 106 -4.33 13.30 -4.72
CA ALA A 106 -4.51 12.26 -3.71
C ALA A 106 -4.12 12.74 -2.29
N VAL A 107 -3.10 13.60 -2.18
CA VAL A 107 -2.75 14.27 -0.92
C VAL A 107 -3.90 15.15 -0.43
N GLU A 108 -4.48 15.97 -1.30
CA GLU A 108 -5.63 16.82 -0.91
C GLU A 108 -6.87 16.00 -0.55
N MET A 109 -7.13 14.86 -1.25
CA MET A 109 -8.18 13.91 -0.87
C MET A 109 -7.96 13.35 0.54
N SER A 110 -6.74 12.93 0.84
CA SER A 110 -6.39 12.41 2.17
C SER A 110 -6.67 13.42 3.29
N LYS A 111 -6.41 14.70 3.04
CA LYS A 111 -6.69 15.77 3.99
C LYS A 111 -8.20 16.00 4.19
N ARG A 112 -8.97 16.02 3.09
CA ARG A 112 -10.46 16.19 3.19
C ARG A 112 -11.09 15.03 3.96
N VAL A 113 -10.68 13.78 3.67
CA VAL A 113 -11.17 12.60 4.37
C VAL A 113 -10.75 12.62 5.85
N ALA A 114 -9.51 12.99 6.17
CA ALA A 114 -9.02 13.11 7.53
C ALA A 114 -9.80 14.15 8.34
N GLN A 115 -10.07 15.35 7.72
CA GLN A 115 -10.88 16.38 8.35
C GLN A 115 -12.30 15.89 8.63
N ARG A 116 -12.95 15.24 7.65
CA ARG A 116 -14.32 14.72 7.80
C ARG A 116 -14.40 13.63 8.89
N ILE A 117 -13.43 12.72 8.93
CA ILE A 117 -13.35 11.68 9.98
C ILE A 117 -13.25 12.32 11.37
N TRP A 118 -12.42 13.37 11.51
CA TRP A 118 -12.36 14.07 12.78
C TRP A 118 -13.67 14.80 13.12
N ASP A 119 -14.27 15.50 12.17
CA ASP A 119 -15.46 16.30 12.41
C ASP A 119 -16.68 15.45 12.78
N GLU A 120 -16.87 14.32 12.11
CA GLU A 120 -18.06 13.49 12.27
C GLU A 120 -17.86 12.30 13.23
N LEU A 121 -16.66 11.67 13.24
CA LEU A 121 -16.42 10.45 14.02
C LEU A 121 -15.53 10.68 15.25
N LYS A 122 -14.87 11.82 15.36
CA LYS A 122 -13.91 12.15 16.44
C LYS A 122 -12.73 11.16 16.54
N VAL A 123 -12.38 10.52 15.43
CA VAL A 123 -11.18 9.68 15.33
C VAL A 123 -10.02 10.57 14.87
N PRO A 124 -8.97 10.73 15.70
CA PRO A 124 -7.79 11.49 15.28
C PRO A 124 -7.03 10.78 14.19
N SER A 125 -6.21 11.52 13.43
CA SER A 125 -5.43 10.93 12.35
C SER A 125 -4.05 11.53 12.17
N PHE A 126 -3.13 10.69 11.69
CA PHE A 126 -1.85 11.08 11.14
C PHE A 126 -1.93 11.14 9.62
N LEU A 127 -1.38 12.17 9.02
CA LEU A 127 -1.05 12.15 7.60
C LEU A 127 0.30 11.44 7.40
N TYR A 128 0.37 10.48 6.45
CA TYR A 128 1.57 9.69 6.24
C TYR A 128 2.00 9.61 4.76
N GLU A 129 3.17 9.05 4.48
CA GLU A 129 3.80 8.95 3.15
C GLU A 129 3.88 10.32 2.46
N ASP A 130 3.31 10.48 1.25
CA ASP A 130 3.36 11.74 0.50
C ASP A 130 2.47 12.84 1.11
N SER A 131 1.51 12.46 1.93
CA SER A 131 0.68 13.41 2.71
C SER A 131 1.33 13.86 4.01
N ALA A 132 2.46 13.25 4.41
CA ALA A 132 3.09 13.52 5.70
C ALA A 132 3.49 14.98 5.87
N THR A 133 3.01 15.61 6.94
CA THR A 133 3.38 16.98 7.33
C THR A 133 4.72 17.05 8.07
N ARG A 134 5.24 15.88 8.48
CA ARG A 134 6.49 15.74 9.25
C ARG A 134 7.28 14.52 8.77
N PRO A 135 8.64 14.58 8.74
CA PRO A 135 9.48 13.50 8.25
C PRO A 135 9.25 12.15 8.94
N GLU A 136 8.96 12.16 10.26
CA GLU A 136 8.76 10.97 11.09
C GLU A 136 7.55 10.14 10.63
N ARG A 137 6.59 10.77 9.94
CA ARG A 137 5.33 10.16 9.49
C ARG A 137 5.38 9.62 8.09
N ARG A 138 6.46 9.86 7.35
CA ARG A 138 6.62 9.28 6.01
C ARG A 138 6.62 7.76 6.01
N ASN A 139 7.03 7.13 7.11
CA ASN A 139 7.04 5.68 7.22
C ASN A 139 5.89 5.19 8.12
N LEU A 140 4.93 4.47 7.54
CA LEU A 140 3.79 3.90 8.26
C LEU A 140 4.20 3.03 9.45
N ALA A 141 5.31 2.27 9.34
CA ALA A 141 5.81 1.45 10.43
C ALA A 141 6.22 2.30 11.65
N THR A 142 6.72 3.52 11.41
CA THR A 142 7.04 4.48 12.48
C THR A 142 5.76 5.06 13.08
N CYS A 143 4.73 5.33 12.27
CA CYS A 143 3.42 5.75 12.78
C CYS A 143 2.82 4.69 13.70
N ARG A 144 2.87 3.41 13.31
CA ARG A 144 2.34 2.26 14.07
C ARG A 144 3.15 1.89 15.31
N LYS A 145 4.37 2.40 15.47
CA LYS A 145 5.23 2.04 16.61
C LYS A 145 4.56 2.39 17.93
N GLY A 146 4.44 1.41 18.82
CA GLY A 146 3.71 1.48 20.09
C GLY A 146 2.30 0.87 20.00
N GLU A 147 1.80 0.68 18.79
CA GLU A 147 0.47 0.12 18.53
C GLU A 147 -0.65 0.90 19.22
N PHE A 148 -1.88 0.37 19.26
CA PHE A 148 -3.00 1.03 19.93
C PHE A 148 -2.69 1.35 21.39
N GLU A 149 -2.03 0.42 22.09
CA GLU A 149 -1.73 0.49 23.51
C GLU A 149 -0.74 1.61 23.85
N GLY A 150 0.22 1.88 23.00
CA GLY A 150 1.22 2.92 23.19
C GLY A 150 0.84 4.30 22.63
N MET A 151 -0.28 4.40 21.87
CA MET A 151 -0.68 5.69 21.29
C MET A 151 -1.02 6.77 22.31
N PRO A 152 -1.67 6.50 23.47
CA PRO A 152 -1.93 7.53 24.46
C PRO A 152 -0.67 8.27 24.92
N GLU A 153 0.43 7.55 25.19
CA GLU A 153 1.70 8.15 25.59
C GLU A 153 2.40 8.83 24.40
N LYS A 154 2.35 8.20 23.23
CA LYS A 154 2.97 8.74 22.01
C LYS A 154 2.37 10.09 21.61
N LEU A 155 1.07 10.27 21.70
CA LEU A 155 0.38 11.51 21.32
C LEU A 155 0.70 12.69 22.26
N LEU A 156 1.27 12.45 23.44
CA LEU A 156 1.75 13.52 24.33
C LEU A 156 3.02 14.19 23.77
N GLN A 157 3.81 13.49 22.97
CA GLN A 157 5.03 14.02 22.36
C GLN A 157 4.65 15.04 21.25
N PRO A 158 5.29 16.22 21.21
CA PRO A 158 4.94 17.28 20.25
C PRO A 158 5.00 16.84 18.78
N GLU A 159 5.98 16.01 18.40
CA GLU A 159 6.18 15.47 17.06
C GLU A 159 5.09 14.47 16.64
N TRP A 160 4.37 13.88 17.62
CA TRP A 160 3.29 12.94 17.40
C TRP A 160 1.90 13.53 17.64
N ALA A 161 1.78 14.86 17.80
CA ALA A 161 0.45 15.49 17.80
C ALA A 161 -0.28 15.14 16.49
N PRO A 162 -1.54 14.68 16.51
CA PRO A 162 -2.29 14.36 15.29
C PRO A 162 -2.32 15.54 14.31
N ASP A 163 -2.41 15.25 13.02
CA ASP A 163 -2.62 16.29 12.01
C ASP A 163 -4.06 16.78 12.06
N TYR A 164 -4.98 15.87 12.35
CA TYR A 164 -6.40 16.16 12.58
C TYR A 164 -6.81 15.51 13.89
N GLY A 165 -7.43 16.30 14.77
CA GLY A 165 -7.91 15.85 16.06
C GLY A 165 -7.11 16.33 17.27
N GLU A 166 -7.48 15.81 18.41
CA GLU A 166 -6.86 16.13 19.69
C GLU A 166 -5.73 15.13 20.03
N ARG A 167 -4.85 15.50 20.96
CA ARG A 167 -3.79 14.61 21.48
C ARG A 167 -4.34 13.48 22.38
N LYS A 168 -5.37 12.83 21.88
CA LYS A 168 -6.07 11.75 22.59
C LYS A 168 -6.65 10.79 21.55
N ILE A 169 -6.48 9.50 21.74
CA ILE A 169 -7.10 8.49 20.86
C ILE A 169 -8.61 8.47 21.06
N HIS A 170 -9.33 8.03 20.02
CA HIS A 170 -10.74 7.65 20.18
C HIS A 170 -10.85 6.45 21.14
N PRO A 171 -11.82 6.41 22.09
CA PRO A 171 -11.86 5.42 23.19
C PRO A 171 -11.88 3.96 22.71
N THR A 172 -12.54 3.67 21.60
CA THR A 172 -12.67 2.33 21.03
C THR A 172 -11.98 2.18 19.68
N ALA A 173 -12.01 3.22 18.83
CA ALA A 173 -11.47 3.15 17.48
C ALA A 173 -9.99 3.55 17.37
N GLY A 174 -9.37 4.11 18.40
CA GLY A 174 -7.94 4.46 18.38
C GLY A 174 -7.62 5.68 17.52
N ILE A 175 -6.67 5.55 16.63
CA ILE A 175 -6.19 6.57 15.68
C ILE A 175 -5.93 5.92 14.32
N THR A 176 -6.12 6.67 13.23
CA THR A 176 -5.88 6.15 11.86
C THR A 176 -4.74 6.89 11.16
N ALA A 177 -4.01 6.21 10.27
CA ALA A 177 -3.10 6.84 9.34
C ALA A 177 -3.78 7.02 7.98
N ILE A 178 -3.75 8.24 7.44
CA ILE A 178 -4.38 8.55 6.15
C ILE A 178 -3.34 9.22 5.26
N GLY A 179 -3.22 8.80 4.00
CA GLY A 179 -2.24 9.44 3.14
C GLY A 179 -2.23 8.94 1.71
N ALA A 180 -1.56 9.73 0.86
CA ALA A 180 -1.30 9.37 -0.52
C ALA A 180 0.02 8.63 -0.63
N ARG A 181 0.10 7.67 -1.55
CA ARG A 181 1.35 7.00 -1.93
C ARG A 181 1.28 6.50 -3.36
N MET A 182 2.43 6.31 -3.97
CA MET A 182 2.50 5.65 -5.26
C MET A 182 2.07 4.16 -5.18
N PRO A 183 1.58 3.58 -6.29
CA PRO A 183 1.34 2.15 -6.37
C PRO A 183 2.62 1.36 -6.01
N LEU A 184 2.46 0.37 -5.14
CA LEU A 184 3.52 -0.56 -4.81
C LEU A 184 3.44 -1.76 -5.75
N VAL A 185 4.55 -2.10 -6.41
CA VAL A 185 4.66 -3.33 -7.19
C VAL A 185 5.52 -4.33 -6.42
N ALA A 186 4.93 -5.44 -6.00
CA ALA A 186 5.66 -6.57 -5.44
C ALA A 186 6.25 -7.39 -6.58
N PHE A 187 7.57 -7.38 -6.69
CA PHE A 187 8.32 -7.98 -7.79
C PHE A 187 9.46 -8.83 -7.25
N ASN A 188 9.48 -10.10 -7.59
CA ASN A 188 10.45 -11.07 -7.09
C ASN A 188 11.27 -11.64 -8.25
N CYS A 189 12.56 -11.94 -7.98
CA CYS A 189 13.45 -12.62 -8.92
C CYS A 189 14.00 -13.89 -8.28
N ASN A 190 13.78 -15.04 -8.92
CA ASN A 190 14.26 -16.33 -8.48
C ASN A 190 15.64 -16.63 -9.11
N LEU A 191 16.57 -17.10 -8.28
CA LEU A 191 17.95 -17.37 -8.66
C LEU A 191 18.21 -18.87 -8.78
N GLU A 192 19.05 -19.26 -9.74
CA GLU A 192 19.51 -20.65 -9.90
C GLU A 192 20.57 -21.01 -8.85
N THR A 193 20.22 -20.89 -7.58
CA THR A 193 21.10 -21.26 -6.45
C THR A 193 20.28 -21.54 -5.20
N SER A 194 20.78 -22.45 -4.38
CA SER A 194 20.28 -22.71 -3.03
C SER A 194 20.97 -21.85 -1.95
N ASP A 195 21.96 -21.03 -2.34
CA ASP A 195 22.64 -20.15 -1.38
C ASP A 195 21.83 -18.85 -1.18
N VAL A 196 21.05 -18.80 -0.11
CA VAL A 196 20.26 -17.61 0.28
C VAL A 196 21.14 -16.39 0.54
N GLU A 197 22.41 -16.56 0.90
CA GLU A 197 23.31 -15.42 1.15
C GLU A 197 23.61 -14.64 -0.14
N VAL A 198 23.56 -15.28 -1.30
CA VAL A 198 23.65 -14.61 -2.60
C VAL A 198 22.47 -13.66 -2.77
N ALA A 199 21.23 -14.14 -2.55
CA ALA A 199 20.04 -13.29 -2.64
C ALA A 199 20.06 -12.13 -1.62
N LYS A 200 20.52 -12.39 -0.38
CA LYS A 200 20.66 -11.35 0.64
C LYS A 200 21.70 -10.29 0.26
N LYS A 201 22.83 -10.68 -0.33
CA LYS A 201 23.87 -9.76 -0.82
C LYS A 201 23.32 -8.90 -1.96
N ILE A 202 22.64 -9.48 -2.93
CA ILE A 202 21.99 -8.76 -4.04
C ILE A 202 20.95 -7.78 -3.50
N ALA A 203 20.05 -8.24 -2.63
CA ALA A 203 19.03 -7.40 -1.99
C ALA A 203 19.65 -6.20 -1.25
N LYS A 204 20.78 -6.40 -0.56
CA LYS A 204 21.51 -5.34 0.12
C LYS A 204 22.05 -4.28 -0.83
N VAL A 205 22.48 -4.68 -2.04
CA VAL A 205 23.01 -3.74 -3.05
C VAL A 205 21.90 -2.89 -3.65
N ILE A 206 20.74 -3.49 -3.97
CA ILE A 206 19.67 -2.81 -4.71
C ILE A 206 18.72 -2.00 -3.86
N ARG A 207 18.57 -2.30 -2.56
CA ARG A 207 17.60 -1.60 -1.70
C ARG A 207 18.06 -0.20 -1.30
N GLY A 208 17.15 0.76 -1.30
CA GLY A 208 17.42 2.15 -0.97
C GLY A 208 17.98 2.38 0.43
N SER A 209 17.57 1.59 1.44
CA SER A 209 18.06 1.70 2.82
C SER A 209 19.55 1.37 2.99
N SER A 210 20.18 0.76 1.99
CA SER A 210 21.63 0.45 1.96
C SER A 210 22.40 1.26 0.91
N GLY A 211 21.78 2.31 0.33
CA GLY A 211 22.41 3.16 -0.69
C GLY A 211 22.15 2.71 -2.13
N GLY A 212 21.27 1.73 -2.36
CA GLY A 212 20.81 1.31 -3.68
C GLY A 212 19.70 2.19 -4.26
N PHE A 213 18.77 1.60 -5.00
CA PHE A 213 17.66 2.32 -5.62
C PHE A 213 16.69 2.89 -4.58
N ARG A 214 16.44 4.19 -4.64
CA ARG A 214 15.65 4.93 -3.64
C ARG A 214 14.28 4.33 -3.39
N SER A 215 13.58 3.91 -4.45
CA SER A 215 12.21 3.40 -4.38
C SER A 215 12.13 1.87 -4.38
N CYS A 216 13.22 1.18 -4.04
CA CYS A 216 13.28 -0.28 -3.92
C CYS A 216 13.51 -0.69 -2.46
N LYS A 217 12.58 -1.48 -1.92
CA LYS A 217 12.79 -2.26 -0.70
C LYS A 217 13.05 -3.70 -1.12
N ALA A 218 14.11 -4.33 -0.61
CA ALA A 218 14.46 -5.69 -1.02
C ALA A 218 14.98 -6.53 0.15
N MET A 219 14.65 -7.84 0.09
CA MET A 219 15.12 -8.88 1.00
C MET A 219 15.46 -10.16 0.22
N GLY A 220 16.37 -10.96 0.76
CA GLY A 220 16.69 -12.28 0.21
C GLY A 220 16.00 -13.37 1.04
N PHE A 221 15.31 -14.28 0.37
CA PHE A 221 14.61 -15.41 0.97
C PHE A 221 15.06 -16.74 0.36
N MET A 222 14.79 -17.80 1.10
CA MET A 222 14.83 -19.17 0.61
C MET A 222 13.42 -19.65 0.34
N LEU A 223 13.15 -20.16 -0.86
CA LEU A 223 11.93 -20.87 -1.18
C LEU A 223 12.18 -22.34 -0.87
N GLU A 224 11.84 -22.77 0.35
CA GLU A 224 12.19 -24.09 0.89
C GLU A 224 11.59 -25.23 0.06
N ASP A 225 10.36 -25.05 -0.42
CA ASP A 225 9.64 -26.01 -1.28
C ASP A 225 10.30 -26.22 -2.65
N ARG A 226 11.05 -25.24 -3.13
CA ARG A 226 11.73 -25.26 -4.42
C ARG A 226 13.26 -25.42 -4.32
N GLY A 227 13.82 -25.23 -3.14
CA GLY A 227 15.26 -25.27 -2.91
C GLY A 227 16.04 -24.18 -3.63
N ILE A 228 15.43 -23.01 -3.92
CA ILE A 228 16.04 -21.88 -4.63
C ILE A 228 15.96 -20.59 -3.83
N ALA A 229 16.94 -19.71 -4.03
CA ALA A 229 16.96 -18.40 -3.40
C ALA A 229 16.18 -17.39 -4.23
N GLN A 230 15.49 -16.46 -3.55
CA GLN A 230 14.69 -15.39 -4.16
C GLN A 230 15.15 -14.02 -3.65
N VAL A 231 15.27 -13.07 -4.56
CA VAL A 231 15.33 -11.64 -4.24
C VAL A 231 13.91 -11.09 -4.34
N SER A 232 13.29 -10.83 -3.19
CA SER A 232 11.95 -10.26 -3.10
C SER A 232 12.03 -8.75 -2.95
N MET A 233 11.23 -8.03 -3.73
CA MET A 233 11.24 -6.57 -3.79
C MET A 233 9.84 -5.99 -3.67
N ASN A 234 9.77 -4.86 -2.98
CA ASN A 234 8.65 -3.94 -3.06
C ASN A 234 9.13 -2.65 -3.74
N MET A 235 8.68 -2.45 -4.98
CA MET A 235 8.91 -1.22 -5.73
C MET A 235 7.87 -0.20 -5.28
N VAL A 236 8.26 0.72 -4.40
CA VAL A 236 7.32 1.68 -3.77
C VAL A 236 7.02 2.90 -4.65
N ASN A 237 7.81 3.10 -5.70
CA ASN A 237 7.54 4.02 -6.80
C ASN A 237 8.21 3.49 -8.07
N TYR A 238 7.44 2.84 -8.92
CA TYR A 238 7.95 2.25 -10.16
C TYR A 238 8.29 3.29 -11.24
N VAL A 239 7.85 4.54 -11.08
CA VAL A 239 8.21 5.64 -11.98
C VAL A 239 9.64 6.11 -11.71
N ASP A 240 10.00 6.28 -10.42
CA ASP A 240 11.37 6.64 -10.01
C ASP A 240 12.36 5.49 -10.22
N THR A 241 11.92 4.27 -9.98
CA THR A 241 12.74 3.06 -10.11
C THR A 241 11.94 2.01 -10.88
N PRO A 242 12.02 1.99 -12.22
CA PRO A 242 11.31 1.03 -13.06
C PRO A 242 11.74 -0.42 -12.80
N LEU A 243 10.84 -1.37 -13.04
CA LEU A 243 11.09 -2.81 -12.79
C LEU A 243 12.29 -3.31 -13.60
N TYR A 244 12.42 -2.91 -14.86
CA TYR A 244 13.54 -3.33 -15.71
C TYR A 244 14.90 -2.88 -15.17
N VAL A 245 14.99 -1.72 -14.50
CA VAL A 245 16.25 -1.24 -13.93
C VAL A 245 16.73 -2.16 -12.81
N THR A 246 15.83 -2.54 -11.89
CA THR A 246 16.16 -3.47 -10.80
C THR A 246 16.43 -4.87 -11.35
N TYR A 247 15.66 -5.33 -12.34
CA TYR A 247 15.83 -6.63 -12.97
C TYR A 247 17.21 -6.77 -13.63
N GLU A 248 17.63 -5.80 -14.46
CA GLU A 248 18.96 -5.83 -15.09
C GLU A 248 20.09 -5.76 -14.06
N MET A 249 19.93 -4.99 -12.98
CA MET A 249 20.91 -4.97 -11.92
C MET A 249 21.01 -6.33 -11.20
N ILE A 250 19.88 -6.99 -10.94
CA ILE A 250 19.88 -8.33 -10.32
C ILE A 250 20.55 -9.34 -11.24
N LYS A 251 20.28 -9.31 -12.55
CA LYS A 251 20.96 -10.18 -13.53
C LYS A 251 22.47 -10.02 -13.47
N ALA A 252 22.96 -8.80 -13.57
CA ALA A 252 24.40 -8.52 -13.53
C ALA A 252 25.05 -8.95 -12.21
N LEU A 253 24.37 -8.76 -11.08
CA LEU A 253 24.85 -9.20 -9.77
C LEU A 253 24.81 -10.72 -9.63
N ALA A 254 23.75 -11.38 -10.13
CA ALA A 254 23.66 -12.85 -10.10
C ALA A 254 24.81 -13.48 -10.88
N GLU A 255 25.10 -13.00 -12.09
CA GLU A 255 26.24 -13.45 -12.91
C GLU A 255 27.57 -13.28 -12.16
N ARG A 256 27.75 -12.15 -11.46
CA ARG A 256 28.96 -11.90 -10.64
C ARG A 256 29.12 -12.94 -9.51
N TYR A 257 28.01 -13.47 -8.98
CA TYR A 257 28.02 -14.51 -7.95
C TYR A 257 27.97 -15.92 -8.53
N GLY A 258 28.14 -16.10 -9.85
CA GLY A 258 28.17 -17.42 -10.51
C GLY A 258 26.81 -18.09 -10.62
N THR A 259 25.72 -17.31 -10.59
CA THR A 259 24.34 -17.77 -10.76
C THR A 259 23.59 -16.91 -11.78
N ARG A 260 22.32 -17.19 -12.01
CA ARG A 260 21.47 -16.42 -12.91
C ARG A 260 20.05 -16.29 -12.38
N VAL A 261 19.32 -15.29 -12.89
CA VAL A 261 17.87 -15.21 -12.71
C VAL A 261 17.22 -16.24 -13.65
N ILE A 262 16.41 -17.14 -13.10
CA ILE A 262 15.70 -18.18 -13.87
C ILE A 262 14.27 -17.76 -14.22
N GLU A 263 13.65 -16.95 -13.36
CA GLU A 263 12.30 -16.41 -13.55
C GLU A 263 12.06 -15.21 -12.67
N SER A 264 11.01 -14.45 -12.96
CA SER A 264 10.51 -13.39 -12.11
C SER A 264 9.02 -13.54 -11.85
N GLU A 265 8.55 -12.94 -10.77
CA GLU A 265 7.17 -13.04 -10.31
C GLU A 265 6.66 -11.65 -9.93
N ILE A 266 5.45 -11.32 -10.37
CA ILE A 266 4.70 -10.15 -9.92
C ILE A 266 3.57 -10.65 -9.03
N VAL A 267 3.48 -10.11 -7.83
CA VAL A 267 2.50 -10.54 -6.84
C VAL A 267 1.42 -9.47 -6.70
N GLY A 268 0.17 -9.87 -6.92
CA GLY A 268 -1.00 -9.02 -6.83
C GLY A 268 -1.20 -8.11 -8.04
N LEU A 269 -2.03 -7.08 -7.86
CA LEU A 269 -2.36 -6.11 -8.91
C LEU A 269 -1.18 -5.17 -9.16
N THR A 270 -0.94 -4.89 -10.44
CA THR A 270 0.18 -4.06 -10.89
C THR A 270 -0.30 -3.06 -11.93
N PRO A 271 0.10 -1.78 -11.84
CA PRO A 271 -0.23 -0.82 -12.87
C PRO A 271 0.30 -1.25 -14.24
N ALA A 272 -0.55 -1.21 -15.28
CA ALA A 272 -0.17 -1.56 -16.64
C ALA A 272 1.08 -0.78 -17.11
N LYS A 273 1.20 0.48 -16.74
CA LYS A 273 2.35 1.34 -17.08
C LYS A 273 3.68 0.76 -16.61
N ALA A 274 3.74 0.10 -15.46
CA ALA A 274 4.97 -0.54 -14.95
C ALA A 274 5.47 -1.66 -15.89
N LEU A 275 4.55 -2.38 -16.53
CA LEU A 275 4.86 -3.44 -17.51
C LEU A 275 5.14 -2.86 -18.89
N ILE A 276 4.38 -1.86 -19.29
CA ILE A 276 4.57 -1.16 -20.58
C ILE A 276 5.96 -0.53 -20.64
N ASP A 277 6.44 0.08 -19.55
CA ASP A 277 7.81 0.63 -19.49
C ASP A 277 8.88 -0.45 -19.68
N CYS A 278 8.65 -1.66 -19.17
CA CYS A 278 9.54 -2.80 -19.43
C CYS A 278 9.51 -3.19 -20.92
N ALA A 279 8.32 -3.27 -21.50
CA ALA A 279 8.17 -3.60 -22.93
C ALA A 279 8.85 -2.54 -23.81
N GLU A 280 8.65 -1.26 -23.53
CA GLU A 280 9.30 -0.15 -24.22
C GLU A 280 10.82 -0.26 -24.19
N PHE A 281 11.38 -0.51 -23.01
CA PHE A 281 12.83 -0.68 -22.81
C PHE A 281 13.40 -1.85 -23.60
N TYR A 282 12.81 -3.05 -23.49
CA TYR A 282 13.33 -4.25 -24.12
C TYR A 282 13.11 -4.28 -25.66
N LEU A 283 12.00 -3.71 -26.13
CA LEU A 283 11.70 -3.59 -27.55
C LEU A 283 12.44 -2.43 -28.22
N LYS A 284 13.05 -1.52 -27.43
CA LYS A 284 13.65 -0.27 -27.94
C LYS A 284 12.66 0.53 -28.79
N ALA A 285 11.41 0.61 -28.33
CA ALA A 285 10.33 1.24 -29.05
C ALA A 285 10.55 2.76 -29.14
N LYS A 286 10.79 3.26 -30.37
CA LYS A 286 11.06 4.67 -30.60
C LYS A 286 9.76 5.47 -30.62
N ASP A 287 9.74 6.59 -29.91
CA ASP A 287 8.62 7.55 -29.90
C ASP A 287 7.28 6.89 -29.49
N PHE A 288 7.34 5.86 -28.62
CA PHE A 288 6.16 5.15 -28.15
C PHE A 288 5.40 5.98 -27.11
N ASP A 289 4.10 6.18 -27.36
CA ASP A 289 3.17 6.83 -26.45
C ASP A 289 2.06 5.85 -26.05
N CYS A 290 2.17 5.32 -24.84
CA CYS A 290 1.24 4.30 -24.36
C CYS A 290 -0.20 4.81 -24.26
N LYS A 291 -0.42 6.09 -23.99
CA LYS A 291 -1.77 6.67 -23.91
C LYS A 291 -2.47 6.67 -25.28
N ASN A 292 -1.72 6.86 -26.34
CA ASN A 292 -2.26 6.94 -27.70
C ASN A 292 -2.14 5.63 -28.50
N GLN A 293 -1.28 4.70 -28.08
CA GLN A 293 -0.95 3.51 -28.88
C GLN A 293 -1.38 2.18 -28.23
N VAL A 294 -1.75 2.19 -26.94
CA VAL A 294 -2.28 1.01 -26.24
C VAL A 294 -3.81 1.06 -26.29
N MET A 295 -4.42 0.05 -26.90
CA MET A 295 -5.86 -0.01 -27.18
C MET A 295 -6.71 0.10 -25.90
N GLU A 296 -6.28 -0.55 -24.82
CA GLU A 296 -7.01 -0.61 -23.56
C GLU A 296 -7.20 0.76 -22.91
N TYR A 297 -6.27 1.71 -23.11
CA TYR A 297 -6.44 3.08 -22.63
C TYR A 297 -7.61 3.82 -23.31
N HIS A 298 -7.96 3.44 -24.54
CA HIS A 298 -9.11 4.00 -25.25
C HIS A 298 -10.44 3.34 -24.84
N LEU A 299 -10.41 2.05 -24.44
CA LEU A 299 -11.62 1.32 -24.05
C LEU A 299 -12.19 1.81 -22.72
N ILE A 300 -11.35 2.25 -21.79
CA ILE A 300 -11.77 2.76 -20.47
C ILE A 300 -12.61 4.05 -20.59
N ASP A 301 -12.48 4.80 -21.67
CA ASP A 301 -13.26 6.01 -21.94
C ASP A 301 -14.61 5.74 -22.62
N MET A 302 -14.92 4.49 -22.93
CA MET A 302 -16.15 4.11 -23.67
C MET A 302 -17.29 3.63 -22.76
N GLU A 303 -17.04 3.44 -21.45
CA GLU A 303 -18.05 3.10 -20.42
C GLU A 303 -18.49 4.34 -19.62
#